data_f11da43fedb3864d4573dbe24a5b32a3
#
_entry.id   f11da43fedb3864d4573dbe24a5b32a3
#
_cell.length_a   1.000
_cell.length_b   1.000
_cell.length_c   1.000
_cell.angle_alpha   90.00
_cell.angle_beta   90.00
_cell.angle_gamma   90.00
#
_symmetry.space_group_name_H-M   'P 1'
#
loop_
_entity.id
_entity.type
_entity.pdbx_description
1 polymer ?
#
loop_
_entity_poly.entity_id
_entity_poly.type
_entity_poly.pdbx_seq_one_letter_code
_entity_poly.pdbx_strand_id
1 'polypeptide(L)'
;MLNDVVIVGAGPVGATLALALAGGDLDVVSLDARARDTLASGDRSLALSHGARLIFDRLGVWSSVAGTAGAVTAITAIDVSQRGGFGAARLNAQEHGVPALGYVVSYRALQAALDAGLARAGLPVDHGVAVSKVDATPAYARIRGEREGAACEWTARLAAIADGGGDIVAGNVRHRHDYKQVALVAKLWRNEPHRGVAYERFTPEGPMALLPEGDHYGLVWTTTPAQGRSLAAMPEAEFLGALATRFGARVGGFLKSEDRRTFPLSLEFAGTVVGARTVLVGNAAQALHPVAGQGFNLGVRDAYELAQVLLSTPRDRLGATTSLSAYARRRLGDRWAGIALTHGLLEVFGSDAALLRWPRGLALTLLDALPPLKRIFTHAMLYGLH
;
A
#
# COMPACT_ATOMS: atom_id res chain seq x y z
N MET A 1 2.63 2.39 33.77
CA MET A 1 1.44 3.20 33.39
C MET A 1 0.65 2.42 32.35
N LEU A 2 -0.69 2.37 32.44
CA LEU A 2 -1.51 1.66 31.46
C LEU A 2 -2.02 2.64 30.40
N ASN A 3 -1.47 2.57 29.19
CA ASN A 3 -1.91 3.38 28.06
C ASN A 3 -3.23 2.85 27.49
N ASP A 4 -4.00 3.68 26.81
CA ASP A 4 -5.21 3.20 26.13
C ASP A 4 -4.85 2.44 24.85
N VAL A 5 -3.96 3.01 24.03
CA VAL A 5 -3.49 2.41 22.77
C VAL A 5 -1.99 2.57 22.66
N VAL A 6 -1.29 1.46 22.45
CA VAL A 6 0.11 1.48 21.97
C VAL A 6 0.13 1.03 20.52
N ILE A 7 0.69 1.87 19.64
CA ILE A 7 0.86 1.61 18.22
C ILE A 7 2.31 1.17 17.99
N VAL A 8 2.51 -0.04 17.49
CA VAL A 8 3.83 -0.57 17.14
C VAL A 8 4.11 -0.35 15.66
N GLY A 9 5.05 0.54 15.37
CA GLY A 9 5.39 1.04 14.05
C GLY A 9 4.74 2.40 13.76
N ALA A 10 5.55 3.46 13.65
CA ALA A 10 5.13 4.80 13.25
C ALA A 10 5.43 5.10 11.77
N GLY A 11 5.45 4.07 10.92
CA GLY A 11 5.42 4.22 9.47
C GLY A 11 4.09 4.85 9.00
N PRO A 12 3.87 5.08 7.69
CA PRO A 12 2.71 5.84 7.22
C PRO A 12 1.36 5.30 7.71
N VAL A 13 1.20 3.99 7.88
CA VAL A 13 -0.05 3.38 8.37
C VAL A 13 -0.24 3.62 9.87
N GLY A 14 0.81 3.40 10.68
CA GLY A 14 0.74 3.63 12.14
C GLY A 14 0.59 5.11 12.47
N ALA A 15 1.30 6.00 11.78
CA ALA A 15 1.16 7.44 11.92
C ALA A 15 -0.26 7.93 11.51
N THR A 16 -0.86 7.32 10.47
CA THR A 16 -2.25 7.58 10.08
C THR A 16 -3.21 7.20 11.20
N LEU A 17 -3.01 6.03 11.83
CA LEU A 17 -3.83 5.60 12.98
C LEU A 17 -3.68 6.58 14.15
N ALA A 18 -2.45 6.94 14.52
CA ALA A 18 -2.19 7.85 15.62
C ALA A 18 -2.87 9.23 15.40
N LEU A 19 -2.70 9.81 14.20
CA LEU A 19 -3.35 11.07 13.84
C LEU A 19 -4.87 10.98 13.81
N ALA A 20 -5.43 9.87 13.33
CA ALA A 20 -6.87 9.67 13.32
C ALA A 20 -7.47 9.53 14.74
N LEU A 21 -6.66 9.13 15.74
CA LEU A 21 -7.04 9.08 17.16
C LEU A 21 -6.85 10.41 17.89
N ALA A 22 -6.12 11.37 17.33
CA ALA A 22 -5.80 12.64 17.97
C ALA A 22 -7.03 13.49 18.38
N GLY A 23 -8.18 13.27 17.72
CA GLY A 23 -9.44 13.98 18.04
C GLY A 23 -10.17 13.43 19.28
N GLY A 24 -9.67 12.36 19.90
CA GLY A 24 -10.29 11.71 21.08
C GLY A 24 -9.50 11.92 22.36
N ASP A 25 -10.14 11.59 23.48
CA ASP A 25 -9.51 11.61 24.81
C ASP A 25 -8.87 10.25 25.13
N LEU A 26 -7.98 9.77 24.25
CA LEU A 26 -7.26 8.51 24.43
C LEU A 26 -5.77 8.76 24.64
N ASP A 27 -5.20 8.03 25.60
CA ASP A 27 -3.74 8.01 25.82
C ASP A 27 -3.09 7.08 24.78
N VAL A 28 -2.47 7.70 23.75
CA VAL A 28 -1.89 7.01 22.60
C VAL A 28 -0.37 7.20 22.58
N VAL A 29 0.36 6.10 22.52
CA VAL A 29 1.81 6.09 22.38
C VAL A 29 2.18 5.31 21.11
N SER A 30 3.10 5.85 20.32
CA SER A 30 3.64 5.16 19.14
C SER A 30 5.08 4.74 19.37
N LEU A 31 5.43 3.48 19.07
CA LEU A 31 6.78 2.92 19.15
C LEU A 31 7.33 2.70 17.74
N ASP A 32 8.54 3.15 17.46
CA ASP A 32 9.16 2.96 16.14
C ASP A 32 10.62 2.51 16.28
N ALA A 33 11.01 1.49 15.52
CA ALA A 33 12.37 0.98 15.50
C ALA A 33 13.36 1.95 14.85
N ARG A 34 12.88 2.88 14.00
CA ARG A 34 13.74 3.91 13.40
C ARG A 34 14.26 4.85 14.47
N ALA A 35 15.54 5.18 14.39
CA ALA A 35 16.10 6.26 15.21
C ALA A 35 15.46 7.60 14.78
N ARG A 36 15.39 8.54 15.73
CA ARG A 36 14.95 9.92 15.46
C ARG A 36 15.82 10.51 14.35
N ASP A 37 15.22 11.23 13.43
CA ASP A 37 15.90 11.89 12.31
C ASP A 37 16.53 10.96 11.26
N THR A 38 16.29 9.65 11.36
CA THR A 38 16.70 8.73 10.30
C THR A 38 15.74 8.82 9.13
N LEU A 39 16.16 9.49 8.06
CA LEU A 39 15.44 9.45 6.79
C LEU A 39 15.41 8.00 6.28
N ALA A 40 14.27 7.55 5.80
CA ALA A 40 14.19 6.26 5.14
C ALA A 40 15.24 6.21 4.02
N SER A 41 16.07 5.17 4.02
CA SER A 41 17.13 4.99 3.02
C SER A 41 16.51 4.84 1.63
N GLY A 42 16.72 5.82 0.77
CA GLY A 42 16.15 5.94 -0.57
C GLY A 42 14.70 6.46 -0.54
N ASP A 43 14.36 7.27 -1.54
CA ASP A 43 12.98 7.69 -1.76
C ASP A 43 12.30 6.66 -2.67
N ARG A 44 11.19 6.12 -2.22
CA ARG A 44 10.32 5.23 -3.01
C ARG A 44 8.98 5.91 -3.23
N SER A 45 8.37 5.62 -4.35
CA SER A 45 7.08 6.17 -4.67
C SER A 45 5.96 5.27 -4.19
N LEU A 46 4.88 5.87 -3.74
CA LEU A 46 3.65 5.21 -3.33
C LEU A 46 2.52 5.60 -4.30
N ALA A 47 1.74 4.63 -4.77
CA ALA A 47 0.51 4.89 -5.50
C ALA A 47 -0.65 5.02 -4.51
N LEU A 48 -1.16 6.23 -4.34
CA LEU A 48 -2.33 6.52 -3.52
C LEU A 48 -3.59 6.53 -4.37
N SER A 49 -4.66 5.89 -3.90
CA SER A 49 -5.99 6.07 -4.45
C SER A 49 -6.55 7.45 -4.06
N HIS A 50 -7.56 7.92 -4.78
CA HIS A 50 -8.26 9.15 -4.42
C HIS A 50 -8.82 9.11 -2.98
N GLY A 51 -9.39 7.97 -2.56
CA GLY A 51 -9.89 7.77 -1.20
C GLY A 51 -8.83 7.86 -0.12
N ALA A 52 -7.64 7.28 -0.34
CA ALA A 52 -6.52 7.42 0.61
C ALA A 52 -6.04 8.89 0.72
N ARG A 53 -6.01 9.62 -0.41
CA ARG A 53 -5.74 11.08 -0.40
C ARG A 53 -6.75 11.84 0.45
N LEU A 54 -8.04 11.51 0.37
CA LEU A 54 -9.08 12.17 1.18
C LEU A 54 -8.89 11.90 2.68
N ILE A 55 -8.40 10.72 3.06
CA ILE A 55 -8.05 10.44 4.46
C ILE A 55 -6.92 11.36 4.92
N PHE A 56 -5.83 11.49 4.15
CA PHE A 56 -4.74 12.40 4.49
C PHE A 56 -5.16 13.88 4.51
N ASP A 57 -6.12 14.26 3.69
CA ASP A 57 -6.70 15.61 3.69
C ASP A 57 -7.47 15.90 5.00
N ARG A 58 -8.31 14.94 5.44
CA ARG A 58 -9.04 15.02 6.72
C ARG A 58 -8.11 15.08 7.93
N LEU A 59 -6.96 14.42 7.84
CA LEU A 59 -5.93 14.43 8.90
C LEU A 59 -5.03 15.69 8.85
N GLY A 60 -5.27 16.63 7.93
CA GLY A 60 -4.47 17.84 7.78
C GLY A 60 -3.04 17.62 7.30
N VAL A 61 -2.77 16.45 6.67
CA VAL A 61 -1.43 16.04 6.18
C VAL A 61 -1.24 16.39 4.71
N TRP A 62 -2.31 16.28 3.90
CA TRP A 62 -2.21 16.36 2.46
C TRP A 62 -1.61 17.67 1.93
N SER A 63 -1.99 18.79 2.49
CA SER A 63 -1.47 20.11 2.07
C SER A 63 0.05 20.22 2.20
N SER A 64 0.63 19.62 3.24
CA SER A 64 2.09 19.59 3.45
C SER A 64 2.79 18.71 2.40
N VAL A 65 2.21 17.56 2.07
CA VAL A 65 2.76 16.68 1.03
C VAL A 65 2.67 17.35 -0.34
N ALA A 66 1.50 17.92 -0.69
CA ALA A 66 1.26 18.58 -1.98
C ALA A 66 2.09 19.85 -2.14
N GLY A 67 2.41 20.54 -1.05
CA GLY A 67 3.28 21.72 -1.04
C GLY A 67 4.76 21.42 -1.22
N THR A 68 5.17 20.15 -1.12
CA THR A 68 6.55 19.74 -1.36
C THR A 68 6.79 19.57 -2.85
N ALA A 69 7.72 20.33 -3.41
CA ALA A 69 7.98 20.33 -4.86
C ALA A 69 8.35 18.93 -5.37
N GLY A 70 7.68 18.49 -6.43
CA GLY A 70 7.91 17.18 -7.07
C GLY A 70 7.44 15.96 -6.27
N ALA A 71 6.86 16.15 -5.08
CA ALA A 71 6.48 15.04 -4.21
C ALA A 71 5.15 14.36 -4.61
N VAL A 72 4.34 14.99 -5.44
CA VAL A 72 3.01 14.49 -5.83
C VAL A 72 2.79 14.62 -7.32
N THR A 73 2.38 13.53 -7.96
CA THR A 73 1.94 13.54 -9.37
C THR A 73 0.56 12.90 -9.48
N ALA A 74 -0.38 13.62 -10.09
CA ALA A 74 -1.75 13.12 -10.28
C ALA A 74 -1.82 12.06 -11.37
N ILE A 75 -2.59 11.00 -11.14
CA ILE A 75 -2.97 9.99 -12.12
C ILE A 75 -4.37 10.34 -12.61
N THR A 76 -4.48 10.93 -13.81
CA THR A 76 -5.74 11.37 -14.39
C THR A 76 -6.40 10.31 -15.27
N ALA A 77 -5.61 9.38 -15.79
CA ALA A 77 -6.10 8.22 -16.53
C ALA A 77 -5.23 6.99 -16.27
N ILE A 78 -5.85 5.81 -16.41
CA ILE A 78 -5.16 4.51 -16.34
C ILE A 78 -5.53 3.72 -17.59
N ASP A 79 -4.52 3.35 -18.39
CA ASP A 79 -4.65 2.49 -19.55
C ASP A 79 -4.27 1.05 -19.19
N VAL A 80 -5.26 0.15 -19.17
CA VAL A 80 -5.08 -1.27 -18.89
C VAL A 80 -5.08 -2.05 -20.19
N SER A 81 -4.08 -2.92 -20.39
CA SER A 81 -3.96 -3.74 -21.61
C SER A 81 -3.29 -5.08 -21.33
N GLN A 82 -3.38 -6.01 -22.28
CA GLN A 82 -2.65 -7.27 -22.22
C GLN A 82 -1.74 -7.46 -23.45
N ARG A 83 -0.64 -8.21 -23.27
CA ARG A 83 0.27 -8.58 -24.36
C ARG A 83 -0.26 -9.81 -25.08
N GLY A 84 -0.19 -9.80 -26.42
CA GLY A 84 -0.57 -10.95 -27.25
C GLY A 84 -2.06 -11.26 -27.28
N GLY A 85 -2.92 -10.35 -26.82
CA GLY A 85 -4.37 -10.47 -26.84
C GLY A 85 -5.04 -9.18 -27.30
N PHE A 86 -6.34 -9.23 -27.53
CA PHE A 86 -7.19 -8.07 -27.75
C PHE A 86 -7.75 -7.54 -26.43
N GLY A 87 -8.46 -6.42 -26.49
CA GLY A 87 -9.09 -5.78 -25.33
C GLY A 87 -8.14 -4.85 -24.56
N ALA A 88 -8.67 -3.73 -24.22
CA ALA A 88 -8.05 -2.73 -23.35
C ALA A 88 -9.17 -2.01 -22.61
N ALA A 89 -8.87 -1.44 -21.47
CA ALA A 89 -9.79 -0.58 -20.73
C ALA A 89 -9.08 0.70 -20.35
N ARG A 90 -9.77 1.83 -20.49
CA ARG A 90 -9.29 3.14 -20.07
C ARG A 90 -10.18 3.69 -18.98
N LEU A 91 -9.61 3.93 -17.81
CA LEU A 91 -10.26 4.62 -16.72
C LEU A 91 -9.85 6.09 -16.75
N ASN A 92 -10.80 7.01 -16.64
CA ASN A 92 -10.54 8.45 -16.71
C ASN A 92 -11.18 9.16 -15.50
N ALA A 93 -10.43 10.00 -14.83
CA ALA A 93 -10.89 10.75 -13.66
C ALA A 93 -12.14 11.60 -13.95
N GLN A 94 -12.21 12.22 -15.13
CA GLN A 94 -13.36 13.04 -15.53
C GLN A 94 -14.67 12.25 -15.61
N GLU A 95 -14.63 10.99 -16.06
CA GLU A 95 -15.82 10.12 -16.14
C GLU A 95 -16.40 9.79 -14.77
N HIS A 96 -15.59 9.95 -13.70
CA HIS A 96 -15.98 9.70 -12.33
C HIS A 96 -16.14 10.94 -11.47
N GLY A 97 -16.01 12.15 -12.07
CA GLY A 97 -16.20 13.41 -11.36
C GLY A 97 -15.13 13.69 -10.29
N VAL A 98 -13.92 13.11 -10.42
CA VAL A 98 -12.82 13.29 -9.48
C VAL A 98 -11.65 14.02 -10.16
N PRO A 99 -10.83 14.80 -9.41
CA PRO A 99 -9.70 15.51 -10.00
C PRO A 99 -8.58 14.55 -10.47
N ALA A 100 -8.46 13.39 -9.85
CA ALA A 100 -7.54 12.33 -10.22
C ALA A 100 -8.05 10.99 -9.70
N LEU A 101 -7.74 9.88 -10.39
CA LEU A 101 -8.01 8.51 -9.93
C LEU A 101 -7.09 8.13 -8.76
N GLY A 102 -5.92 8.72 -8.72
CA GLY A 102 -4.93 8.51 -7.69
C GLY A 102 -3.75 9.47 -7.83
N TYR A 103 -2.74 9.24 -7.04
CA TYR A 103 -1.55 10.08 -6.98
C TYR A 103 -0.31 9.21 -6.76
N VAL A 104 0.76 9.47 -7.48
CA VAL A 104 2.09 8.97 -7.13
C VAL A 104 2.71 9.97 -6.16
N VAL A 105 3.14 9.46 -5.00
CA VAL A 105 3.60 10.31 -3.89
C VAL A 105 4.95 9.81 -3.38
N SER A 106 5.89 10.74 -3.13
CA SER A 106 7.15 10.44 -2.44
C SER A 106 6.86 9.90 -1.04
N TYR A 107 7.40 8.71 -0.73
CA TYR A 107 7.31 8.12 0.61
C TYR A 107 7.91 9.05 1.66
N ARG A 108 9.06 9.65 1.35
CA ARG A 108 9.79 10.55 2.25
C ARG A 108 8.94 11.79 2.57
N ALA A 109 8.34 12.42 1.57
CA ALA A 109 7.50 13.60 1.77
C ALA A 109 6.25 13.26 2.59
N LEU A 110 5.60 12.12 2.30
CA LEU A 110 4.45 11.67 3.07
C LEU A 110 4.82 11.38 4.53
N GLN A 111 5.91 10.65 4.78
CA GLN A 111 6.34 10.34 6.15
C GLN A 111 6.70 11.63 6.92
N ALA A 112 7.44 12.55 6.30
CA ALA A 112 7.78 13.83 6.94
C ALA A 112 6.53 14.66 7.29
N ALA A 113 5.53 14.67 6.43
CA ALA A 113 4.27 15.36 6.70
C ALA A 113 3.47 14.69 7.82
N LEU A 114 3.48 13.36 7.90
CA LEU A 114 2.87 12.60 9.00
C LEU A 114 3.60 12.85 10.32
N ASP A 115 4.93 12.79 10.34
CA ASP A 115 5.75 13.06 11.54
C ASP A 115 5.52 14.49 12.06
N ALA A 116 5.47 15.47 11.16
CA ALA A 116 5.12 16.84 11.50
C ALA A 116 3.68 16.96 12.02
N GLY A 117 2.75 16.19 11.48
CA GLY A 117 1.36 16.09 11.96
C GLY A 117 1.29 15.57 13.40
N LEU A 118 2.00 14.48 13.68
CA LEU A 118 2.10 13.89 15.02
C LEU A 118 2.67 14.89 16.03
N ALA A 119 3.74 15.58 15.67
CA ALA A 119 4.34 16.60 16.51
C ALA A 119 3.37 17.75 16.82
N ARG A 120 2.64 18.27 15.81
CA ARG A 120 1.61 19.31 16.00
C ARG A 120 0.46 18.86 16.89
N ALA A 121 0.08 17.57 16.81
CA ALA A 121 -0.97 16.98 17.63
C ALA A 121 -0.50 16.63 19.05
N GLY A 122 0.78 16.82 19.37
CA GLY A 122 1.34 16.47 20.67
C GLY A 122 1.37 14.95 20.94
N LEU A 123 1.36 14.12 19.89
CA LEU A 123 1.37 12.67 20.00
C LEU A 123 2.81 12.16 20.10
N PRO A 124 3.19 11.50 21.19
CA PRO A 124 4.56 11.05 21.39
C PRO A 124 4.89 9.85 20.47
N VAL A 125 6.07 9.89 19.87
CA VAL A 125 6.68 8.75 19.17
C VAL A 125 7.97 8.39 19.88
N ASP A 126 8.01 7.19 20.44
CA ASP A 126 9.21 6.61 21.03
C ASP A 126 10.05 5.97 19.92
N HIS A 127 11.07 6.68 19.50
CA HIS A 127 12.01 6.24 18.46
C HIS A 127 13.09 5.33 18.99
N GLY A 128 13.69 4.51 18.09
CA GLY A 128 14.75 3.57 18.42
C GLY A 128 14.28 2.39 19.28
N VAL A 129 12.98 2.10 19.27
CA VAL A 129 12.38 1.00 20.03
C VAL A 129 12.11 -0.19 19.11
N ALA A 130 12.93 -1.22 19.22
CA ALA A 130 12.72 -2.48 18.52
C ALA A 130 11.79 -3.39 19.34
N VAL A 131 10.50 -3.40 19.02
CA VAL A 131 9.54 -4.30 19.68
C VAL A 131 9.77 -5.73 19.17
N SER A 132 9.98 -6.65 20.10
CA SER A 132 10.27 -8.06 19.81
C SER A 132 9.08 -9.00 20.09
N LYS A 133 8.18 -8.60 21.01
CA LYS A 133 7.04 -9.45 21.40
C LYS A 133 5.86 -8.65 21.95
N VAL A 134 4.67 -9.09 21.55
CA VAL A 134 3.41 -8.63 22.13
C VAL A 134 2.64 -9.82 22.66
N ASP A 135 2.41 -9.82 23.96
CA ASP A 135 1.62 -10.82 24.67
C ASP A 135 0.31 -10.19 25.16
N ALA A 136 -0.80 -10.88 24.95
CA ALA A 136 -2.10 -10.45 25.45
C ALA A 136 -2.46 -11.18 26.74
N THR A 137 -2.96 -10.42 27.72
CA THR A 137 -3.65 -10.93 28.89
C THR A 137 -5.14 -10.59 28.82
N PRO A 138 -6.01 -11.13 29.65
CA PRO A 138 -7.42 -10.72 29.68
C PRO A 138 -7.59 -9.22 30.00
N ALA A 139 -6.69 -8.62 30.76
CA ALA A 139 -6.78 -7.25 31.24
C ALA A 139 -6.08 -6.22 30.33
N TYR A 140 -4.93 -6.57 29.74
CA TYR A 140 -4.08 -5.66 28.95
C TYR A 140 -3.17 -6.40 27.98
N ALA A 141 -2.66 -5.69 26.97
CA ALA A 141 -1.55 -6.12 26.15
C ALA A 141 -0.22 -5.70 26.79
N ARG A 142 0.76 -6.60 26.77
CA ARG A 142 2.15 -6.35 27.18
C ARG A 142 3.04 -6.31 25.97
N ILE A 143 3.71 -5.20 25.76
CA ILE A 143 4.59 -4.94 24.64
C ILE A 143 6.03 -4.92 25.16
N ARG A 144 6.89 -5.78 24.65
CA ARG A 144 8.30 -5.89 25.04
C ARG A 144 9.20 -5.57 23.85
N GLY A 145 10.25 -4.83 24.13
CA GLY A 145 11.23 -4.43 23.13
C GLY A 145 12.52 -3.97 23.78
N GLU A 146 13.40 -3.43 22.95
CA GLU A 146 14.70 -2.91 23.35
C GLU A 146 14.87 -1.49 22.80
N ARG A 147 15.49 -0.62 23.60
CA ARG A 147 15.96 0.70 23.19
C ARG A 147 17.44 0.81 23.56
N GLU A 148 18.31 1.02 22.58
CA GLU A 148 19.77 1.13 22.82
C GLU A 148 20.35 -0.06 23.62
N GLY A 149 19.83 -1.26 23.39
CA GLY A 149 20.25 -2.48 24.09
C GLY A 149 19.63 -2.66 25.49
N ALA A 150 18.85 -1.70 25.99
CA ALA A 150 18.14 -1.84 27.26
C ALA A 150 16.72 -2.37 27.03
N ALA A 151 16.34 -3.38 27.80
CA ALA A 151 14.98 -3.93 27.75
C ALA A 151 13.94 -2.90 28.24
N CYS A 152 12.85 -2.76 27.48
CA CYS A 152 11.74 -1.88 27.76
C CYS A 152 10.41 -2.63 27.68
N GLU A 153 9.45 -2.19 28.49
CA GLU A 153 8.11 -2.77 28.52
C GLU A 153 7.04 -1.68 28.59
N TRP A 154 5.98 -1.86 27.80
CA TRP A 154 4.76 -1.04 27.83
C TRP A 154 3.55 -1.93 28.10
N THR A 155 2.54 -1.34 28.72
CA THR A 155 1.23 -1.98 28.90
C THR A 155 0.14 -1.09 28.33
N ALA A 156 -0.82 -1.70 27.62
CA ALA A 156 -1.91 -0.98 26.97
C ALA A 156 -3.24 -1.76 27.04
N ARG A 157 -4.35 -1.04 26.98
CA ARG A 157 -5.66 -1.67 26.78
C ARG A 157 -5.76 -2.33 25.43
N LEU A 158 -5.08 -1.75 24.42
CA LEU A 158 -4.97 -2.26 23.05
C LEU A 158 -3.56 -2.03 22.49
N ALA A 159 -2.96 -3.06 21.92
CA ALA A 159 -1.78 -2.95 21.06
C ALA A 159 -2.21 -3.01 19.57
N ALA A 160 -1.95 -1.94 18.82
CA ALA A 160 -2.16 -1.89 17.38
C ALA A 160 -0.83 -2.10 16.65
N ILE A 161 -0.75 -3.16 15.84
CA ILE A 161 0.49 -3.57 15.20
C ILE A 161 0.50 -3.05 13.75
N ALA A 162 1.41 -2.14 13.46
CA ALA A 162 1.63 -1.48 12.17
C ALA A 162 3.11 -1.54 11.74
N ASP A 163 3.86 -2.53 12.25
CA ASP A 163 5.31 -2.73 12.10
C ASP A 163 5.74 -3.22 10.70
N GLY A 164 4.77 -3.58 9.87
CA GLY A 164 5.00 -4.10 8.52
C GLY A 164 5.21 -5.62 8.46
N GLY A 165 5.50 -6.29 9.58
CA GLY A 165 5.71 -7.73 9.66
C GLY A 165 4.57 -8.49 10.34
N GLY A 166 4.16 -8.05 11.52
CA GLY A 166 3.11 -8.70 12.31
C GLY A 166 3.53 -9.98 13.02
N ASP A 167 4.79 -10.37 12.98
CA ASP A 167 5.30 -11.64 13.54
C ASP A 167 5.54 -11.56 15.05
N ILE A 168 5.44 -10.38 15.63
CA ILE A 168 5.69 -10.11 17.06
C ILE A 168 4.51 -10.50 17.97
N VAL A 169 3.34 -10.85 17.39
CA VAL A 169 2.14 -11.23 18.15
C VAL A 169 2.11 -12.73 18.37
N ALA A 170 2.16 -13.14 19.63
CA ALA A 170 2.15 -14.56 19.99
C ALA A 170 0.88 -15.26 19.49
N GLY A 171 1.04 -16.41 18.83
CA GLY A 171 -0.05 -17.26 18.34
C GLY A 171 -0.72 -16.74 17.04
N ASN A 172 -0.23 -15.66 16.43
CA ASN A 172 -0.71 -15.24 15.12
C ASN A 172 -0.15 -16.15 14.02
N VAL A 173 -1.04 -16.74 13.23
CA VAL A 173 -0.68 -17.57 12.07
C VAL A 173 -0.65 -16.67 10.83
N ARG A 174 0.51 -16.62 10.16
CA ARG A 174 0.64 -15.95 8.85
C ARG A 174 0.62 -16.97 7.73
N HIS A 175 -0.15 -16.66 6.72
CA HIS A 175 -0.14 -17.38 5.45
C HIS A 175 0.77 -16.64 4.48
N ARG A 176 1.66 -17.39 3.83
CA ARG A 176 2.57 -16.85 2.82
C ARG A 176 2.44 -17.63 1.52
N HIS A 177 2.29 -16.90 0.44
CA HIS A 177 2.35 -17.44 -0.92
C HIS A 177 3.49 -16.74 -1.67
N ASP A 178 4.53 -17.49 -1.99
CA ASP A 178 5.66 -17.01 -2.79
C ASP A 178 5.32 -17.17 -4.27
N TYR A 179 5.18 -16.05 -4.98
CA TYR A 179 4.92 -16.06 -6.42
C TYR A 179 6.13 -16.49 -7.25
N LYS A 180 7.30 -16.66 -6.62
CA LYS A 180 8.59 -16.92 -7.29
C LYS A 180 8.88 -15.87 -8.38
N GLN A 181 8.46 -14.65 -8.10
CA GLN A 181 8.61 -13.47 -8.95
C GLN A 181 9.32 -12.36 -8.20
N VAL A 182 9.89 -11.44 -8.96
CA VAL A 182 10.46 -10.18 -8.47
C VAL A 182 9.82 -9.00 -9.21
N ALA A 183 9.70 -7.87 -8.54
CA ALA A 183 9.47 -6.58 -9.19
C ALA A 183 10.82 -5.95 -9.49
N LEU A 184 11.13 -5.71 -10.75
CA LEU A 184 12.17 -4.77 -11.16
C LEU A 184 11.53 -3.39 -11.19
N VAL A 185 12.10 -2.47 -10.43
CA VAL A 185 11.71 -1.05 -10.43
C VAL A 185 12.79 -0.22 -11.07
N ALA A 186 12.41 0.85 -11.75
CA ALA A 186 13.33 1.81 -12.37
C ALA A 186 12.63 3.15 -12.60
N LYS A 187 13.40 4.22 -12.78
CA LYS A 187 12.93 5.49 -13.33
C LYS A 187 13.13 5.51 -14.84
N LEU A 188 12.14 6.01 -15.58
CA LEU A 188 12.14 5.99 -17.04
C LEU A 188 11.77 7.36 -17.59
N TRP A 189 12.58 7.91 -18.47
CA TRP A 189 12.29 9.14 -19.21
C TRP A 189 11.85 8.81 -20.64
N ARG A 190 10.92 9.61 -21.15
CA ARG A 190 10.37 9.50 -22.48
C ARG A 190 10.57 10.80 -23.27
N ASN A 191 10.42 10.69 -24.60
CA ASN A 191 10.40 11.87 -25.49
C ASN A 191 9.21 12.80 -25.19
N GLU A 192 8.08 12.23 -24.75
CA GLU A 192 6.87 12.98 -24.49
C GLU A 192 6.53 12.96 -22.99
N PRO A 193 5.96 14.04 -22.46
CA PRO A 193 5.50 14.07 -21.07
C PRO A 193 4.40 13.03 -20.82
N HIS A 194 4.32 12.51 -19.61
CA HIS A 194 3.36 11.46 -19.21
C HIS A 194 1.89 11.95 -19.18
N ARG A 195 1.64 13.26 -19.05
CA ARG A 195 0.30 13.88 -19.01
C ARG A 195 -0.64 13.27 -17.95
N GLY A 196 -0.08 12.71 -16.86
CA GLY A 196 -0.84 12.05 -15.80
C GLY A 196 -1.43 10.68 -16.16
N VAL A 197 -1.00 10.05 -17.25
CA VAL A 197 -1.49 8.73 -17.66
C VAL A 197 -0.61 7.62 -17.06
N ALA A 198 -1.22 6.71 -16.28
CA ALA A 198 -0.61 5.48 -15.85
C ALA A 198 -0.92 4.35 -16.86
N TYR A 199 -0.01 3.39 -16.98
CA TYR A 199 -0.20 2.21 -17.83
C TYR A 199 -0.05 0.96 -16.99
N GLU A 200 -1.01 0.03 -17.12
CA GLU A 200 -0.94 -1.32 -16.58
C GLU A 200 -1.00 -2.30 -17.75
N ARG A 201 0.06 -3.09 -17.92
CA ARG A 201 0.14 -4.06 -18.99
C ARG A 201 0.38 -5.45 -18.46
N PHE A 202 -0.60 -6.31 -18.64
CA PHE A 202 -0.47 -7.70 -18.27
C PHE A 202 0.32 -8.47 -19.35
N THR A 203 1.32 -9.21 -18.89
CA THR A 203 2.12 -10.11 -19.74
C THR A 203 2.11 -11.52 -19.12
N PRO A 204 2.41 -12.58 -19.89
CA PRO A 204 2.48 -13.94 -19.36
C PRO A 204 3.49 -14.09 -18.21
N GLU A 205 4.55 -13.29 -18.23
CA GLU A 205 5.58 -13.33 -17.20
C GLU A 205 5.21 -12.54 -15.95
N GLY A 206 4.15 -11.73 -16.01
CA GLY A 206 3.64 -10.90 -14.94
C GLY A 206 3.23 -9.50 -15.40
N PRO A 207 2.58 -8.71 -14.55
CA PRO A 207 2.18 -7.34 -14.86
C PRO A 207 3.37 -6.39 -14.94
N MET A 208 3.20 -5.36 -15.78
CA MET A 208 4.11 -4.23 -15.90
C MET A 208 3.31 -2.94 -15.73
N ALA A 209 3.77 -2.03 -14.87
CA ALA A 209 3.16 -0.74 -14.66
C ALA A 209 4.13 0.40 -14.98
N LEU A 210 3.60 1.47 -15.56
CA LEU A 210 4.26 2.78 -15.64
C LEU A 210 3.40 3.78 -14.88
N LEU A 211 3.96 4.37 -13.85
CA LEU A 211 3.29 5.34 -12.99
C LEU A 211 3.88 6.73 -13.24
N PRO A 212 3.06 7.75 -13.57
CA PRO A 212 3.56 9.10 -13.79
C PRO A 212 4.15 9.68 -12.50
N GLU A 213 5.39 10.15 -12.56
CA GLU A 213 6.13 10.65 -11.39
C GLU A 213 7.03 11.82 -11.77
N GLY A 214 6.72 13.03 -11.30
CA GLY A 214 7.49 14.22 -11.64
C GLY A 214 7.59 14.44 -13.15
N ASP A 215 8.80 14.33 -13.70
CA ASP A 215 9.10 14.45 -15.14
C ASP A 215 9.33 13.09 -15.84
N HIS A 216 9.19 11.99 -15.11
CA HIS A 216 9.50 10.63 -15.56
C HIS A 216 8.37 9.65 -15.24
N TYR A 217 8.58 8.38 -15.55
CA TYR A 217 7.75 7.27 -15.08
C TYR A 217 8.49 6.43 -14.05
N GLY A 218 7.82 6.06 -12.98
CA GLY A 218 8.19 4.90 -12.17
C GLY A 218 7.77 3.61 -12.89
N LEU A 219 8.73 2.75 -13.20
CA LEU A 219 8.48 1.40 -13.72
C LEU A 219 8.34 0.40 -12.58
N VAL A 220 7.34 -0.47 -12.68
CA VAL A 220 7.26 -1.72 -11.92
C VAL A 220 7.11 -2.86 -12.93
N TRP A 221 8.11 -3.72 -13.06
CA TRP A 221 8.12 -4.83 -14.02
C TRP A 221 8.22 -6.15 -13.28
N THR A 222 7.13 -6.90 -13.23
CA THR A 222 7.12 -8.23 -12.61
C THR A 222 7.69 -9.27 -13.56
N THR A 223 8.62 -10.08 -13.05
CA THR A 223 9.28 -11.13 -13.84
C THR A 223 9.90 -12.20 -12.92
N THR A 224 10.53 -13.24 -13.50
CA THR A 224 11.24 -14.25 -12.70
C THR A 224 12.52 -13.67 -12.05
N PRO A 225 13.02 -14.24 -10.94
CA PRO A 225 14.24 -13.76 -10.29
C PRO A 225 15.47 -13.77 -11.20
N ALA A 226 15.61 -14.78 -12.08
CA ALA A 226 16.71 -14.86 -13.01
C ALA A 226 16.67 -13.74 -14.06
N GLN A 227 15.48 -13.53 -14.65
CA GLN A 227 15.27 -12.48 -15.63
C GLN A 227 15.38 -11.08 -15.02
N GLY A 228 14.89 -10.89 -13.77
CA GLY A 228 15.03 -9.62 -13.04
C GLY A 228 16.49 -9.23 -12.81
N ARG A 229 17.35 -10.19 -12.43
CA ARG A 229 18.80 -9.95 -12.33
C ARG A 229 19.44 -9.59 -13.67
N SER A 230 19.08 -10.32 -14.73
CA SER A 230 19.56 -10.03 -16.08
C SER A 230 19.18 -8.63 -16.54
N LEU A 231 17.91 -8.25 -16.38
CA LEU A 231 17.41 -6.91 -16.74
C LEU A 231 18.05 -5.80 -15.91
N ALA A 232 18.29 -6.02 -14.62
CA ALA A 232 18.92 -5.03 -13.74
C ALA A 232 20.37 -4.75 -14.15
N ALA A 233 21.12 -5.78 -14.61
CA ALA A 233 22.51 -5.69 -15.04
C ALA A 233 22.67 -5.35 -16.54
N MET A 234 21.59 -5.34 -17.32
CA MET A 234 21.61 -5.16 -18.77
C MET A 234 22.10 -3.76 -19.17
N PRO A 235 22.88 -3.60 -20.26
CA PRO A 235 23.20 -2.30 -20.83
C PRO A 235 21.93 -1.47 -21.10
N GLU A 236 21.99 -0.15 -20.92
CA GLU A 236 20.81 0.72 -21.00
C GLU A 236 20.05 0.59 -22.32
N ALA A 237 20.76 0.63 -23.45
CA ALA A 237 20.13 0.57 -24.76
C ALA A 237 19.37 -0.76 -24.98
N GLU A 238 19.93 -1.88 -24.52
CA GLU A 238 19.30 -3.20 -24.60
C GLU A 238 18.08 -3.28 -23.67
N PHE A 239 18.19 -2.73 -22.45
CA PHE A 239 17.09 -2.66 -21.51
C PHE A 239 15.90 -1.85 -22.06
N LEU A 240 16.17 -0.66 -22.62
CA LEU A 240 15.13 0.17 -23.25
C LEU A 240 14.50 -0.53 -24.46
N GLY A 241 15.29 -1.27 -25.26
CA GLY A 241 14.78 -2.10 -26.35
C GLY A 241 13.87 -3.24 -25.88
N ALA A 242 14.28 -3.94 -24.81
CA ALA A 242 13.48 -5.00 -24.19
C ALA A 242 12.16 -4.45 -23.63
N LEU A 243 12.20 -3.28 -23.00
CA LEU A 243 11.05 -2.57 -22.47
C LEU A 243 10.08 -2.16 -23.57
N ALA A 244 10.58 -1.53 -24.63
CA ALA A 244 9.79 -1.11 -25.81
C ALA A 244 9.10 -2.31 -26.47
N THR A 245 9.79 -3.43 -26.62
CA THR A 245 9.22 -4.67 -27.16
C THR A 245 8.06 -5.20 -26.31
N ARG A 246 8.15 -5.04 -24.99
CA ARG A 246 7.11 -5.53 -24.06
C ARG A 246 5.91 -4.60 -23.97
N PHE A 247 6.13 -3.29 -23.89
CA PHE A 247 5.04 -2.31 -23.88
C PHE A 247 4.39 -2.11 -25.27
N GLY A 248 5.16 -2.27 -26.36
CA GLY A 248 4.72 -2.00 -27.71
C GLY A 248 4.58 -0.49 -27.98
N ALA A 249 4.00 -0.14 -29.13
CA ALA A 249 3.92 1.24 -29.63
C ALA A 249 3.04 2.19 -28.80
N ARG A 250 2.23 1.68 -27.86
CA ARG A 250 1.26 2.50 -27.08
C ARG A 250 1.88 3.55 -26.19
N VAL A 251 3.10 3.32 -25.74
CA VAL A 251 3.77 4.19 -24.76
C VAL A 251 4.78 5.14 -25.41
N GLY A 252 5.12 4.94 -26.68
CA GLY A 252 6.16 5.69 -27.39
C GLY A 252 7.57 5.27 -26.98
N GLY A 253 8.57 6.06 -27.37
CA GLY A 253 9.99 5.76 -27.13
C GLY A 253 10.46 6.12 -25.74
N PHE A 254 11.36 5.30 -25.19
CA PHE A 254 12.08 5.56 -23.96
C PHE A 254 13.47 6.09 -24.25
N LEU A 255 13.91 7.10 -23.50
CA LEU A 255 15.21 7.78 -23.67
C LEU A 255 16.27 7.29 -22.71
N LYS A 256 15.87 7.06 -21.45
CA LYS A 256 16.80 6.85 -20.33
C LYS A 256 16.14 5.99 -19.24
N SER A 257 16.97 5.22 -18.54
CA SER A 257 16.58 4.48 -17.35
C SER A 257 17.56 4.70 -16.21
N GLU A 258 17.07 4.85 -14.97
CA GLU A 258 17.90 4.98 -13.76
C GLU A 258 17.36 4.09 -12.63
N ASP A 259 18.19 3.86 -11.60
CA ASP A 259 17.82 3.22 -10.33
C ASP A 259 17.18 1.82 -10.48
N ARG A 260 17.68 1.00 -11.41
CA ARG A 260 17.18 -0.37 -11.61
C ARG A 260 17.48 -1.25 -10.41
N ARG A 261 16.42 -1.72 -9.72
CA ARG A 261 16.51 -2.58 -8.52
C ARG A 261 15.47 -3.67 -8.58
N THR A 262 15.71 -4.80 -7.92
CA THR A 262 14.75 -5.91 -7.85
C THR A 262 14.34 -6.18 -6.41
N PHE A 263 13.05 -6.49 -6.21
CA PHE A 263 12.46 -6.84 -4.91
C PHE A 263 11.67 -8.15 -5.04
N PRO A 264 11.80 -9.10 -4.12
CA PRO A 264 11.00 -10.32 -4.14
C PRO A 264 9.52 -10.01 -3.89
N LEU A 265 8.65 -10.81 -4.49
CA LEU A 265 7.20 -10.65 -4.43
C LEU A 265 6.55 -11.85 -3.75
N SER A 266 5.80 -11.58 -2.69
CA SER A 266 4.98 -12.55 -1.99
C SER A 266 3.63 -11.94 -1.63
N LEU A 267 2.63 -12.78 -1.44
CA LEU A 267 1.42 -12.46 -0.71
C LEU A 267 1.60 -12.98 0.72
N GLU A 268 1.43 -12.11 1.69
CA GLU A 268 1.43 -12.49 3.09
C GLU A 268 0.21 -11.92 3.78
N PHE A 269 -0.48 -12.74 4.58
CA PHE A 269 -1.62 -12.25 5.33
C PHE A 269 -1.80 -13.01 6.64
N ALA A 270 -2.25 -12.31 7.66
CA ALA A 270 -2.58 -12.91 8.94
C ALA A 270 -3.88 -13.71 8.85
N GLY A 271 -3.92 -14.87 9.47
CA GLY A 271 -5.14 -15.70 9.57
C GLY A 271 -6.25 -14.94 10.31
N THR A 272 -5.90 -14.22 11.37
CA THR A 272 -6.78 -13.33 12.11
C THR A 272 -6.13 -11.95 12.26
N VAL A 273 -6.90 -10.89 12.05
CA VAL A 273 -6.40 -9.50 12.21
C VAL A 273 -6.69 -8.94 13.59
N VAL A 274 -7.52 -9.59 14.38
CA VAL A 274 -7.87 -9.19 15.75
C VAL A 274 -7.63 -10.35 16.70
N GLY A 275 -7.03 -10.06 17.83
CA GLY A 275 -6.82 -10.98 18.95
C GLY A 275 -7.30 -10.36 20.25
N ALA A 276 -7.07 -11.04 21.37
CA ALA A 276 -7.27 -10.44 22.68
C ALA A 276 -6.33 -9.23 22.81
N ARG A 277 -6.90 -8.02 23.01
CA ARG A 277 -6.10 -6.81 23.19
C ARG A 277 -5.09 -6.48 22.08
N THR A 278 -5.22 -7.08 20.91
CA THR A 278 -4.32 -6.87 19.77
C THR A 278 -5.09 -6.71 18.47
N VAL A 279 -4.58 -5.85 17.58
CA VAL A 279 -5.10 -5.67 16.23
C VAL A 279 -3.94 -5.43 15.25
N LEU A 280 -4.03 -6.04 14.08
CA LEU A 280 -3.05 -5.86 12.99
C LEU A 280 -3.62 -4.91 11.95
N VAL A 281 -2.80 -3.98 11.45
CA VAL A 281 -3.17 -3.04 10.39
C VAL A 281 -2.08 -2.95 9.32
N GLY A 282 -2.48 -2.62 8.10
CA GLY A 282 -1.56 -2.50 6.97
C GLY A 282 -0.82 -3.81 6.66
N ASN A 283 0.48 -3.74 6.37
CA ASN A 283 1.27 -4.92 6.01
C ASN A 283 1.36 -5.97 7.14
N ALA A 284 1.21 -5.57 8.39
CA ALA A 284 1.09 -6.52 9.49
C ALA A 284 -0.16 -7.41 9.36
N ALA A 285 -1.26 -6.87 8.84
CA ALA A 285 -2.47 -7.63 8.54
C ALA A 285 -2.38 -8.34 7.18
N GLN A 286 -1.96 -7.64 6.12
CA GLN A 286 -1.79 -8.19 4.77
C GLN A 286 -0.78 -7.38 3.95
N ALA A 287 0.23 -8.05 3.40
CA ALA A 287 1.16 -7.51 2.42
C ALA A 287 0.81 -8.08 1.04
N LEU A 288 0.34 -7.23 0.14
CA LEU A 288 -0.14 -7.61 -1.18
C LEU A 288 0.96 -7.43 -2.24
N HIS A 289 0.85 -8.18 -3.33
CA HIS A 289 1.61 -7.91 -4.55
C HIS A 289 1.34 -6.46 -5.04
N PRO A 290 2.34 -5.74 -5.56
CA PRO A 290 2.20 -4.32 -5.95
C PRO A 290 1.28 -4.08 -7.16
N VAL A 291 0.72 -5.12 -7.79
CA VAL A 291 -0.24 -4.97 -8.89
C VAL A 291 -1.40 -4.06 -8.47
N ALA A 292 -1.74 -3.11 -9.32
CA ALA A 292 -2.77 -2.09 -9.08
C ALA A 292 -2.56 -1.20 -7.83
N GLY A 293 -1.40 -1.26 -7.16
CA GLY A 293 -1.03 -0.36 -6.05
C GLY A 293 -1.94 -0.42 -4.81
N GLN A 294 -2.67 -1.52 -4.57
CA GLN A 294 -3.74 -1.56 -3.55
C GLN A 294 -3.25 -1.76 -2.11
N GLY A 295 -2.09 -2.39 -1.90
CA GLY A 295 -1.65 -2.79 -0.55
C GLY A 295 -1.57 -1.63 0.45
N PHE A 296 -0.93 -0.53 0.05
CA PHE A 296 -0.79 0.65 0.90
C PHE A 296 -2.15 1.34 1.16
N ASN A 297 -2.98 1.47 0.14
CA ASN A 297 -4.31 2.08 0.25
C ASN A 297 -5.23 1.30 1.19
N LEU A 298 -5.15 -0.03 1.17
CA LEU A 298 -5.86 -0.89 2.10
C LEU A 298 -5.41 -0.64 3.54
N GLY A 299 -4.09 -0.54 3.78
CA GLY A 299 -3.52 -0.24 5.09
C GLY A 299 -3.92 1.14 5.64
N VAL A 300 -3.99 2.17 4.80
CA VAL A 300 -4.47 3.50 5.20
C VAL A 300 -5.95 3.46 5.61
N ARG A 301 -6.78 2.73 4.85
CA ARG A 301 -8.19 2.52 5.21
C ARG A 301 -8.33 1.70 6.49
N ASP A 302 -7.49 0.65 6.69
CA ASP A 302 -7.47 -0.13 7.93
C ASP A 302 -7.22 0.78 9.15
N ALA A 303 -6.21 1.63 9.08
CA ALA A 303 -5.86 2.55 10.16
C ALA A 303 -6.99 3.55 10.47
N TYR A 304 -7.57 4.14 9.43
CA TYR A 304 -8.64 5.12 9.59
C TYR A 304 -9.92 4.51 10.16
N GLU A 305 -10.35 3.35 9.63
CA GLU A 305 -11.54 2.63 10.12
C GLU A 305 -11.36 2.10 11.55
N LEU A 306 -10.14 1.64 11.90
CA LEU A 306 -9.84 1.24 13.26
C LEU A 306 -10.00 2.44 14.21
N ALA A 307 -9.46 3.60 13.84
CA ALA A 307 -9.60 4.81 14.65
C ALA A 307 -11.08 5.17 14.88
N GLN A 308 -11.94 5.11 13.86
CA GLN A 308 -13.38 5.39 14.01
C GLN A 308 -14.04 4.41 15.00
N VAL A 309 -13.68 3.14 14.96
CA VAL A 309 -14.19 2.14 15.91
C VAL A 309 -13.70 2.44 17.34
N LEU A 310 -12.42 2.77 17.50
CA LEU A 310 -11.84 3.04 18.84
C LEU A 310 -12.43 4.31 19.46
N LEU A 311 -12.59 5.38 18.68
CA LEU A 311 -13.19 6.65 19.15
C LEU A 311 -14.65 6.50 19.56
N SER A 312 -15.38 5.54 18.97
CA SER A 312 -16.76 5.23 19.34
C SER A 312 -16.88 4.19 20.46
N THR A 313 -15.76 3.62 20.91
CA THR A 313 -15.72 2.56 21.93
C THR A 313 -15.47 3.16 23.31
N PRO A 314 -16.29 2.85 24.33
CA PRO A 314 -16.01 3.25 25.72
C PRO A 314 -14.62 2.80 26.17
N ARG A 315 -13.92 3.66 26.94
CA ARG A 315 -12.51 3.45 27.32
C ARG A 315 -12.25 2.13 28.05
N ASP A 316 -13.19 1.67 28.87
CA ASP A 316 -13.13 0.39 29.59
C ASP A 316 -13.26 -0.83 28.66
N ARG A 317 -13.83 -0.65 27.45
CA ARG A 317 -14.01 -1.68 26.43
C ARG A 317 -12.97 -1.65 25.32
N LEU A 318 -11.99 -0.74 25.37
CA LEU A 318 -10.88 -0.72 24.43
C LEU A 318 -10.13 -2.06 24.47
N GLY A 319 -9.87 -2.63 23.30
CA GLY A 319 -9.21 -3.93 23.16
C GLY A 319 -10.11 -5.14 23.48
N ALA A 320 -11.37 -4.95 23.86
CA ALA A 320 -12.30 -6.06 24.02
C ALA A 320 -12.58 -6.73 22.65
N THR A 321 -12.67 -8.06 22.64
CA THR A 321 -12.91 -8.83 21.42
C THR A 321 -14.17 -8.40 20.69
N THR A 322 -15.22 -8.00 21.42
CA THR A 322 -16.48 -7.53 20.84
C THR A 322 -16.30 -6.25 20.02
N SER A 323 -15.55 -5.26 20.54
CA SER A 323 -15.27 -4.01 19.84
C SER A 323 -14.38 -4.24 18.63
N LEU A 324 -13.32 -5.04 18.78
CA LEU A 324 -12.40 -5.38 17.69
C LEU A 324 -13.07 -6.23 16.61
N SER A 325 -14.04 -7.09 16.98
CA SER A 325 -14.85 -7.85 16.00
C SER A 325 -15.71 -6.95 15.12
N ALA A 326 -16.16 -5.79 15.61
CA ALA A 326 -16.85 -4.80 14.79
C ALA A 326 -15.92 -4.24 13.69
N TYR A 327 -14.69 -3.90 14.04
CA TYR A 327 -13.66 -3.52 13.07
C TYR A 327 -13.38 -4.64 12.06
N ALA A 328 -13.12 -5.87 12.54
CA ALA A 328 -12.83 -7.00 11.66
C ALA A 328 -13.96 -7.25 10.64
N ARG A 329 -15.23 -7.18 11.06
CA ARG A 329 -16.38 -7.33 10.15
C ARG A 329 -16.45 -6.21 9.11
N ARG A 330 -16.22 -4.95 9.50
CA ARG A 330 -16.19 -3.83 8.54
C ARG A 330 -15.11 -4.01 7.49
N ARG A 331 -13.93 -4.49 7.89
CA ARG A 331 -12.78 -4.64 7.00
C ARG A 331 -12.77 -5.94 6.19
N LEU A 332 -13.63 -6.93 6.57
CA LEU A 332 -13.62 -8.28 5.97
C LEU A 332 -13.77 -8.26 4.45
N GLY A 333 -14.79 -7.53 3.96
CA GLY A 333 -15.08 -7.43 2.52
C GLY A 333 -13.94 -6.77 1.75
N ASP A 334 -13.48 -5.61 2.20
CA ASP A 334 -12.41 -4.83 1.53
C ASP A 334 -11.08 -5.60 1.53
N ARG A 335 -10.73 -6.24 2.66
CA ARG A 335 -9.54 -7.07 2.80
C ARG A 335 -9.54 -8.24 1.82
N TRP A 336 -10.59 -9.05 1.84
CA TRP A 336 -10.66 -10.23 0.97
C TRP A 336 -10.82 -9.87 -0.50
N ALA A 337 -11.53 -8.80 -0.82
CA ALA A 337 -11.59 -8.31 -2.19
C ALA A 337 -10.23 -7.81 -2.68
N GLY A 338 -9.46 -7.11 -1.85
CA GLY A 338 -8.08 -6.70 -2.19
C GLY A 338 -7.17 -7.89 -2.44
N ILE A 339 -7.21 -8.91 -1.56
CA ILE A 339 -6.44 -10.15 -1.72
C ILE A 339 -6.89 -10.91 -2.98
N ALA A 340 -8.20 -11.13 -3.15
CA ALA A 340 -8.75 -11.88 -4.28
C ALA A 340 -8.51 -11.17 -5.61
N LEU A 341 -8.68 -9.86 -5.68
CA LEU A 341 -8.39 -9.07 -6.89
C LEU A 341 -6.92 -9.19 -7.27
N THR A 342 -6.02 -8.96 -6.30
CA THR A 342 -4.58 -8.98 -6.55
C THR A 342 -4.10 -10.37 -6.97
N HIS A 343 -4.48 -11.39 -6.21
CA HIS A 343 -4.12 -12.78 -6.53
C HIS A 343 -4.77 -13.26 -7.82
N GLY A 344 -6.07 -12.98 -8.00
CA GLY A 344 -6.81 -13.35 -9.20
C GLY A 344 -6.27 -12.70 -10.47
N LEU A 345 -5.87 -11.43 -10.44
CA LEU A 345 -5.22 -10.78 -11.56
C LEU A 345 -3.91 -11.49 -11.95
N LEU A 346 -3.09 -11.88 -10.97
CA LEU A 346 -1.84 -12.58 -11.23
C LEU A 346 -2.09 -13.97 -11.81
N GLU A 347 -2.99 -14.76 -11.24
CA GLU A 347 -3.33 -16.10 -11.74
C GLU A 347 -3.98 -16.05 -13.14
N VAL A 348 -4.96 -15.17 -13.31
CA VAL A 348 -5.69 -15.06 -14.59
C VAL A 348 -4.76 -14.54 -15.68
N PHE A 349 -3.97 -13.49 -15.46
CA PHE A 349 -3.14 -12.88 -16.49
C PHE A 349 -1.72 -13.48 -16.59
N GLY A 350 -1.20 -14.15 -15.56
CA GLY A 350 0.09 -14.83 -15.55
C GLY A 350 0.10 -16.22 -16.21
N SER A 351 -1.05 -16.71 -16.65
CA SER A 351 -1.13 -18.02 -17.32
C SER A 351 -0.94 -17.89 -18.84
N ASP A 352 -0.10 -18.74 -19.43
CA ASP A 352 0.09 -18.84 -20.91
C ASP A 352 -1.04 -19.63 -21.60
N ALA A 353 -2.05 -20.10 -20.87
CA ALA A 353 -3.13 -20.91 -21.43
C ALA A 353 -3.88 -20.13 -22.53
N ALA A 354 -3.77 -20.62 -23.75
CA ALA A 354 -4.41 -20.02 -24.92
C ALA A 354 -5.94 -19.86 -24.73
N LEU A 355 -6.56 -20.79 -23.98
CA LEU A 355 -7.96 -20.77 -23.65
C LEU A 355 -8.39 -19.54 -22.82
N LEU A 356 -7.49 -18.95 -22.04
CA LEU A 356 -7.77 -17.76 -21.22
C LEU A 356 -7.56 -16.43 -21.95
N ARG A 357 -6.93 -16.41 -23.13
CA ARG A 357 -6.65 -15.18 -23.89
C ARG A 357 -7.93 -14.45 -24.31
N TRP A 358 -8.92 -15.20 -24.81
CA TRP A 358 -10.19 -14.65 -25.24
C TRP A 358 -11.07 -14.14 -24.08
N PRO A 359 -11.28 -14.90 -22.98
CA PRO A 359 -12.01 -14.38 -21.80
C PRO A 359 -11.38 -13.11 -21.21
N ARG A 360 -10.06 -13.02 -21.13
CA ARG A 360 -9.36 -11.81 -20.62
C ARG A 360 -9.62 -10.60 -21.51
N GLY A 361 -9.46 -10.76 -22.82
CA GLY A 361 -9.73 -9.70 -23.78
C GLY A 361 -11.18 -9.23 -23.74
N LEU A 362 -12.11 -10.18 -23.65
CA LEU A 362 -13.54 -9.89 -23.50
C LEU A 362 -13.83 -9.16 -22.19
N ALA A 363 -13.25 -9.59 -21.07
CA ALA A 363 -13.42 -8.93 -19.77
C ALA A 363 -12.93 -7.47 -19.81
N LEU A 364 -11.75 -7.19 -20.38
CA LEU A 364 -11.25 -5.82 -20.55
C LEU A 364 -12.16 -4.99 -21.47
N THR A 365 -12.61 -5.57 -22.59
CA THR A 365 -13.52 -4.89 -23.52
C THR A 365 -14.86 -4.59 -22.86
N LEU A 366 -15.44 -5.54 -22.12
CA LEU A 366 -16.70 -5.34 -21.40
C LEU A 366 -16.54 -4.29 -20.27
N LEU A 367 -15.42 -4.33 -19.57
CA LEU A 367 -15.10 -3.30 -18.56
C LEU A 367 -15.07 -1.91 -19.18
N ASP A 368 -14.49 -1.76 -20.39
CA ASP A 368 -14.43 -0.47 -21.08
C ASP A 368 -15.78 -0.06 -21.69
N ALA A 369 -16.50 -1.00 -22.30
CA ALA A 369 -17.72 -0.76 -23.05
C ALA A 369 -18.97 -0.60 -22.16
N LEU A 370 -18.99 -1.11 -20.94
CA LEU A 370 -20.15 -1.09 -20.06
C LEU A 370 -19.99 -0.04 -18.94
N PRO A 371 -20.58 1.18 -19.07
CA PRO A 371 -20.41 2.25 -18.09
C PRO A 371 -20.79 1.86 -16.65
N PRO A 372 -21.85 1.07 -16.37
CA PRO A 372 -22.16 0.65 -15.00
C PRO A 372 -21.07 -0.21 -14.38
N LEU A 373 -20.53 -1.18 -15.12
CA LEU A 373 -19.45 -2.06 -14.67
C LEU A 373 -18.18 -1.26 -14.41
N LYS A 374 -17.82 -0.37 -15.35
CA LYS A 374 -16.69 0.54 -15.23
C LYS A 374 -16.80 1.42 -13.98
N ARG A 375 -17.98 1.99 -13.72
CA ARG A 375 -18.21 2.81 -12.52
C ARG A 375 -18.06 2.01 -11.23
N ILE A 376 -18.65 0.83 -11.13
CA ILE A 376 -18.55 -0.03 -9.93
C ILE A 376 -17.08 -0.39 -9.69
N PHE A 377 -16.39 -0.86 -10.73
CA PHE A 377 -14.98 -1.24 -10.62
C PHE A 377 -14.11 -0.04 -10.19
N THR A 378 -14.26 1.09 -10.87
CA THR A 378 -13.47 2.29 -10.53
C THR A 378 -13.78 2.80 -9.13
N HIS A 379 -15.05 2.80 -8.71
CA HIS A 379 -15.42 3.19 -7.34
C HIS A 379 -14.74 2.30 -6.31
N ALA A 380 -14.76 0.98 -6.51
CA ALA A 380 -14.06 0.05 -5.61
C ALA A 380 -12.55 0.28 -5.56
N MET A 381 -11.92 0.64 -6.70
CA MET A 381 -10.50 0.98 -6.76
C MET A 381 -10.18 2.30 -6.05
N LEU A 382 -11.05 3.30 -6.16
CA LEU A 382 -10.88 4.62 -5.57
C LEU A 382 -11.09 4.63 -4.04
N TYR A 383 -12.14 3.97 -3.57
CA TYR A 383 -12.64 4.12 -2.20
C TYR A 383 -12.63 2.82 -1.38
N GLY A 384 -12.49 1.66 -2.02
CA GLY A 384 -12.76 0.35 -1.42
C GLY A 384 -14.22 -0.08 -1.62
N LEU A 385 -14.61 -1.14 -0.92
CA LEU A 385 -15.96 -1.74 -1.04
C LEU A 385 -16.99 -1.16 -0.05
N HIS A 386 -16.76 0.04 0.50
CA HIS A 386 -17.68 0.67 1.46
C HIS A 386 -18.34 1.90 0.89
#